data_f809c6a0c407e53a173a5fee8b2effde
#
_entry.id   f809c6a0c407e53a173a5fee8b2effde
#
_cell.length_a   1.000
_cell.length_b   1.000
_cell.length_c   1.000
_cell.angle_alpha   90.00
_cell.angle_beta   90.00
_cell.angle_gamma   90.00
#
_symmetry.space_group_name_H-M   'P 1'
#
loop_
_entity.id
_entity.type
_entity.pdbx_description
1 polymer ?
#
loop_
_entity_poly.entity_id
_entity_poly.type
_entity_poly.pdbx_seq_one_letter_code
_entity_poly.pdbx_strand_id
1 'polypeptide(L)'
;MKHAAGPVTASRLKARMRMLAMAITMGASAGAAFAATPVIRVVDPSPVNWLSITWNTMEELVRVDKDGRTVLGLAESYRWVNDTTMEFKLRKGVKFQDGEDFNAKVFRRSFDEVQKLENPHPPGAFLNFPKSTKLEVIDDHTVRFVFPNTDSASIMKFRGMHVASTKFWDTNGFKNKKAGNAEGNW
;
A
#
# COMPACT_ATOMS: atom_id res chain seq x y z
N MET A 1 73.04 26.71 -31.61
CA MET A 1 73.10 26.25 -30.22
C MET A 1 72.04 25.24 -29.99
N LYS A 2 72.44 23.96 -29.88
CA LYS A 2 71.48 22.84 -29.60
C LYS A 2 71.44 22.62 -28.09
N HIS A 3 70.28 22.85 -27.44
CA HIS A 3 70.07 22.44 -26.05
C HIS A 3 69.64 20.95 -26.04
N ALA A 4 70.51 20.12 -25.47
CA ALA A 4 70.27 18.72 -25.21
C ALA A 4 69.39 18.59 -23.97
N ALA A 5 68.25 17.94 -24.09
CA ALA A 5 67.43 17.56 -22.96
C ALA A 5 68.08 16.36 -22.23
N GLY A 6 68.40 16.52 -20.95
CA GLY A 6 68.98 15.46 -20.12
C GLY A 6 67.98 14.34 -19.83
N PRO A 7 68.46 13.09 -19.57
CA PRO A 7 67.61 11.94 -19.33
C PRO A 7 66.80 12.07 -18.04
N VAL A 8 65.45 11.88 -18.15
CA VAL A 8 64.58 11.81 -17.01
C VAL A 8 64.85 10.49 -16.28
N THR A 9 65.40 10.53 -15.10
CA THR A 9 65.78 9.32 -14.33
C THR A 9 64.53 8.53 -13.90
N ALA A 10 64.65 7.19 -13.99
CA ALA A 10 63.55 6.24 -13.66
C ALA A 10 62.92 6.46 -12.26
N SER A 11 63.65 7.13 -11.33
CA SER A 11 63.16 7.44 -10.00
C SER A 11 62.03 8.50 -10.01
N ARG A 12 62.09 9.48 -10.93
CA ARG A 12 61.04 10.52 -11.05
C ARG A 12 59.77 10.00 -11.67
N LEU A 13 59.90 9.03 -12.57
CA LEU A 13 58.73 8.38 -13.16
C LEU A 13 57.99 7.50 -12.17
N LYS A 14 58.69 6.74 -11.30
CA LYS A 14 58.12 5.94 -10.23
C LYS A 14 57.43 6.79 -9.17
N ALA A 15 57.97 7.99 -8.84
CA ALA A 15 57.32 8.90 -7.90
C ALA A 15 56.03 9.51 -8.44
N ARG A 16 55.98 9.86 -9.75
CA ARG A 16 54.77 10.38 -10.40
C ARG A 16 53.69 9.29 -10.54
N MET A 17 54.05 8.06 -10.83
CA MET A 17 53.12 6.92 -10.87
C MET A 17 52.56 6.58 -9.46
N ARG A 18 53.38 6.70 -8.41
CA ARG A 18 52.86 6.48 -7.03
C ARG A 18 51.91 7.59 -6.57
N MET A 19 52.13 8.85 -6.94
CA MET A 19 51.19 9.93 -6.66
C MET A 19 49.88 9.79 -7.45
N LEU A 20 49.95 9.34 -8.70
CA LEU A 20 48.76 9.09 -9.50
C LEU A 20 47.94 7.92 -8.97
N ALA A 21 48.59 6.83 -8.52
CA ALA A 21 47.92 5.69 -7.89
C ALA A 21 47.28 6.09 -6.54
N MET A 22 47.93 6.96 -5.77
CA MET A 22 47.38 7.41 -4.48
C MET A 22 46.20 8.38 -4.65
N ALA A 23 46.14 9.14 -5.74
CA ALA A 23 45.00 10.01 -6.07
C ALA A 23 43.79 9.21 -6.56
N ILE A 24 44.02 8.09 -7.23
CA ILE A 24 42.90 7.20 -7.71
C ILE A 24 42.31 6.43 -6.55
N THR A 25 43.10 6.03 -5.54
CA THR A 25 42.56 5.32 -4.36
C THR A 25 41.82 6.22 -3.39
N MET A 26 42.09 7.51 -3.35
CA MET A 26 41.31 8.47 -2.54
C MET A 26 39.95 8.86 -3.20
N GLY A 27 39.81 8.68 -4.51
CA GLY A 27 38.55 8.99 -5.23
C GLY A 27 37.50 7.86 -5.18
N ALA A 28 37.90 6.64 -4.79
CA ALA A 28 37.00 5.49 -4.83
C ALA A 28 36.29 5.18 -3.49
N SER A 29 36.53 5.97 -2.45
CA SER A 29 35.85 5.85 -1.15
C SER A 29 34.86 6.99 -0.86
N ALA A 30 34.33 7.65 -1.93
CA ALA A 30 33.04 8.29 -1.81
C ALA A 30 32.03 7.13 -1.67
N GLY A 31 31.96 6.58 -0.48
CA GLY A 31 30.96 5.57 -0.14
C GLY A 31 29.62 6.09 -0.57
N ALA A 32 28.89 5.30 -1.35
CA ALA A 32 27.48 5.55 -1.54
C ALA A 32 26.89 5.63 -0.11
N ALA A 33 26.73 6.82 0.40
CA ALA A 33 25.92 7.06 1.56
C ALA A 33 24.52 6.67 1.09
N PHE A 34 24.12 5.43 1.35
CA PHE A 34 22.72 5.05 1.26
C PHE A 34 22.01 6.02 2.19
N ALA A 35 21.38 7.04 1.60
CA ALA A 35 20.50 7.90 2.35
C ALA A 35 19.51 6.97 3.05
N ALA A 36 19.55 6.92 4.37
CA ALA A 36 18.61 6.14 5.13
C ALA A 36 17.22 6.57 4.68
N THR A 37 16.38 5.62 4.32
CA THR A 37 15.00 5.91 3.94
C THR A 37 14.38 6.75 5.06
N PRO A 38 13.85 7.95 4.76
CA PRO A 38 13.28 8.80 5.78
C PRO A 38 12.15 8.07 6.49
N VAL A 39 12.23 7.96 7.80
CA VAL A 39 11.22 7.34 8.64
C VAL A 39 10.37 8.44 9.25
N ILE A 40 9.07 8.42 8.92
CA ILE A 40 8.07 9.27 9.58
C ILE A 40 7.50 8.45 10.74
N ARG A 41 7.60 8.99 11.95
CA ARG A 41 7.02 8.39 13.14
C ARG A 41 5.75 9.16 13.48
N VAL A 42 4.61 8.47 13.50
CA VAL A 42 3.33 9.03 13.87
C VAL A 42 2.91 8.44 15.22
N VAL A 43 2.53 9.29 16.14
CA VAL A 43 1.93 8.89 17.42
C VAL A 43 0.48 9.34 17.38
N ASP A 44 -0.44 8.37 17.46
CA ASP A 44 -1.86 8.64 17.58
C ASP A 44 -2.32 8.17 18.96
N PRO A 45 -2.89 9.06 19.79
CA PRO A 45 -3.40 8.70 21.11
C PRO A 45 -4.74 7.96 21.03
N SER A 46 -5.38 7.89 19.86
CA SER A 46 -6.66 7.22 19.71
C SER A 46 -6.48 5.70 19.71
N PRO A 47 -7.23 4.97 20.55
CA PRO A 47 -7.22 3.50 20.55
C PRO A 47 -8.05 2.88 19.43
N VAL A 48 -8.74 3.70 18.63
CA VAL A 48 -9.64 3.25 17.58
C VAL A 48 -8.99 3.34 16.19
N ASN A 49 -9.48 2.50 15.29
CA ASN A 49 -9.06 2.46 13.90
C ASN A 49 -9.60 3.68 13.13
N TRP A 50 -8.88 4.80 13.20
CA TRP A 50 -9.24 5.99 12.44
C TRP A 50 -8.92 5.81 10.96
N LEU A 51 -9.90 6.06 10.09
CA LEU A 51 -9.74 5.98 8.63
C LEU A 51 -8.59 6.87 8.13
N SER A 52 -8.35 8.02 8.75
CA SER A 52 -7.22 8.90 8.41
C SER A 52 -5.86 8.24 8.61
N ILE A 53 -5.74 7.27 9.51
CA ILE A 53 -4.53 6.47 9.73
C ILE A 53 -4.49 5.30 8.75
N THR A 54 -5.57 4.53 8.70
CA THR A 54 -5.62 3.31 7.86
C THR A 54 -5.51 3.61 6.38
N TRP A 55 -5.99 4.75 5.90
CA TRP A 55 -5.79 5.18 4.52
C TRP A 55 -4.33 5.43 4.12
N ASN A 56 -3.41 5.50 5.07
CA ASN A 56 -1.98 5.59 4.79
C ASN A 56 -1.27 4.23 4.85
N THR A 57 -1.92 3.21 5.38
CA THR A 57 -1.33 1.87 5.59
C THR A 57 -2.04 0.76 4.84
N MET A 58 -3.30 0.96 4.51
CA MET A 58 -4.15 0.05 3.74
C MET A 58 -4.71 0.73 2.52
N GLU A 59 -5.13 -0.05 1.55
CA GLU A 59 -5.77 0.45 0.33
C GLU A 59 -7.20 -0.06 0.20
N GLU A 60 -8.00 0.65 -0.58
CA GLU A 60 -9.39 0.38 -0.88
C GLU A 60 -9.60 0.28 -2.41
N LEU A 61 -10.77 -0.20 -2.83
CA LEU A 61 -11.11 -0.23 -4.27
C LEU A 61 -11.18 1.17 -4.87
N VAL A 62 -11.73 2.12 -4.12
CA VAL A 62 -11.86 3.53 -4.53
C VAL A 62 -11.47 4.46 -3.39
N ARG A 63 -10.96 5.63 -3.73
CA ARG A 63 -10.58 6.71 -2.82
C ARG A 63 -11.25 8.01 -3.24
N VAL A 64 -10.99 9.05 -2.49
CA VAL A 64 -11.37 10.43 -2.84
C VAL A 64 -10.10 11.26 -2.87
N ASP A 65 -9.93 12.02 -3.94
CA ASP A 65 -8.80 12.95 -4.08
C ASP A 65 -9.00 14.22 -3.21
N LYS A 66 -8.03 15.12 -3.26
CA LYS A 66 -8.05 16.40 -2.54
C LYS A 66 -9.22 17.33 -2.95
N ASP A 67 -9.80 17.11 -4.11
CA ASP A 67 -10.93 17.90 -4.65
C ASP A 67 -12.27 17.22 -4.39
N GLY A 68 -12.30 16.11 -3.64
CA GLY A 68 -13.51 15.37 -3.30
C GLY A 68 -14.02 14.42 -4.40
N ARG A 69 -13.22 14.19 -5.47
CA ARG A 69 -13.63 13.32 -6.58
C ARG A 69 -13.26 11.87 -6.27
N THR A 70 -14.16 10.95 -6.65
CA THR A 70 -13.87 9.52 -6.59
C THR A 70 -12.76 9.16 -7.56
N VAL A 71 -11.69 8.53 -7.06
CA VAL A 71 -10.58 8.00 -7.82
C VAL A 71 -10.42 6.51 -7.57
N LEU A 72 -9.88 5.79 -8.55
CA LEU A 72 -9.67 4.35 -8.45
C LEU A 72 -8.41 4.05 -7.65
N GLY A 73 -8.53 3.16 -6.66
CA GLY A 73 -7.43 2.58 -5.89
C GLY A 73 -7.05 1.20 -6.42
N LEU A 74 -7.43 0.14 -5.70
CA LEU A 74 -7.23 -1.25 -6.11
C LEU A 74 -8.20 -1.71 -7.22
N ALA A 75 -9.24 -0.93 -7.51
CA ALA A 75 -10.06 -1.16 -8.69
C ALA A 75 -9.40 -0.57 -9.95
N GLU A 76 -9.52 -1.29 -11.06
CA GLU A 76 -9.18 -0.81 -12.40
C GLU A 76 -10.37 -0.09 -13.05
N SER A 77 -11.58 -0.57 -12.76
CA SER A 77 -12.84 0.03 -13.18
C SER A 77 -14.00 -0.48 -12.33
N TYR A 78 -15.13 0.21 -12.40
CA TYR A 78 -16.40 -0.28 -11.87
C TYR A 78 -17.58 0.14 -12.75
N ARG A 79 -18.69 -0.59 -12.64
CA ARG A 79 -19.94 -0.27 -13.30
C ARG A 79 -21.14 -0.79 -12.51
N TRP A 80 -22.25 -0.13 -12.63
CA TRP A 80 -23.54 -0.69 -12.22
C TRP A 80 -24.01 -1.71 -13.27
N VAL A 81 -24.30 -2.92 -12.81
CA VAL A 81 -24.92 -3.97 -13.62
C VAL A 81 -26.45 -3.78 -13.67
N ASN A 82 -27.00 -3.38 -12.54
CA ASN A 82 -28.39 -2.96 -12.34
C ASN A 82 -28.45 -2.07 -11.09
N ASP A 83 -29.65 -1.64 -10.67
CA ASP A 83 -29.85 -0.68 -9.58
C ASP A 83 -29.32 -1.13 -8.21
N THR A 84 -29.07 -2.41 -8.02
CA THR A 84 -28.58 -2.97 -6.75
C THR A 84 -27.30 -3.77 -6.90
N THR A 85 -26.71 -3.85 -8.09
CA THR A 85 -25.52 -4.68 -8.33
C THR A 85 -24.41 -3.86 -8.97
N MET A 86 -23.27 -3.76 -8.28
CA MET A 86 -22.06 -3.10 -8.74
C MET A 86 -20.95 -4.11 -9.00
N GLU A 87 -20.35 -4.06 -10.18
CA GLU A 87 -19.23 -4.91 -10.58
C GLU A 87 -17.94 -4.09 -10.60
N PHE A 88 -16.87 -4.68 -10.04
CA PHE A 88 -15.52 -4.13 -10.06
C PHE A 88 -14.56 -5.04 -10.81
N LYS A 89 -13.70 -4.45 -11.62
CA LYS A 89 -12.47 -5.07 -12.11
C LYS A 89 -11.33 -4.70 -11.18
N LEU A 90 -10.63 -5.71 -10.67
CA LEU A 90 -9.52 -5.55 -9.73
C LEU A 90 -8.20 -5.42 -10.48
N ARG A 91 -7.29 -4.56 -9.98
CA ARG A 91 -5.95 -4.41 -10.55
C ARG A 91 -5.18 -5.73 -10.50
N LYS A 92 -4.47 -6.02 -11.59
CA LYS A 92 -3.55 -7.16 -11.69
C LYS A 92 -2.14 -6.76 -11.28
N GLY A 93 -1.35 -7.73 -10.83
CA GLY A 93 0.07 -7.54 -10.52
C GLY A 93 0.34 -6.73 -9.26
N VAL A 94 -0.67 -6.43 -8.45
CA VAL A 94 -0.50 -5.80 -7.14
C VAL A 94 -0.10 -6.85 -6.12
N LYS A 95 0.87 -6.51 -5.27
CA LYS A 95 1.32 -7.35 -4.15
C LYS A 95 1.16 -6.61 -2.83
N PHE A 96 0.81 -7.37 -1.79
CA PHE A 96 0.88 -6.89 -0.42
C PHE A 96 2.34 -6.81 0.07
N GLN A 97 2.55 -6.14 1.20
CA GLN A 97 3.88 -5.97 1.81
C GLN A 97 4.54 -7.30 2.19
N ASP A 98 3.76 -8.35 2.42
CA ASP A 98 4.25 -9.71 2.73
C ASP A 98 4.47 -10.58 1.48
N GLY A 99 4.24 -10.02 0.28
CA GLY A 99 4.45 -10.67 -1.01
C GLY A 99 3.25 -11.42 -1.57
N GLU A 100 2.11 -11.53 -0.83
CA GLU A 100 0.88 -12.16 -1.33
C GLU A 100 0.33 -11.38 -2.53
N ASP A 101 -0.15 -12.09 -3.55
CA ASP A 101 -0.78 -11.45 -4.71
C ASP A 101 -2.21 -11.00 -4.39
N PHE A 102 -2.53 -9.75 -4.75
CA PHE A 102 -3.89 -9.23 -4.68
C PHE A 102 -4.77 -9.86 -5.77
N ASN A 103 -5.88 -10.44 -5.35
CA ASN A 103 -6.89 -11.04 -6.22
C ASN A 103 -8.27 -11.04 -5.56
N ALA A 104 -9.29 -11.50 -6.27
CA ALA A 104 -10.66 -11.53 -5.78
C ALA A 104 -10.87 -12.42 -4.54
N LYS A 105 -10.08 -13.48 -4.37
CA LYS A 105 -10.15 -14.36 -3.19
C LYS A 105 -9.64 -13.63 -1.94
N VAL A 106 -8.51 -12.94 -2.04
CA VAL A 106 -7.95 -12.15 -0.95
C VAL A 106 -8.85 -10.95 -0.63
N PHE A 107 -9.38 -10.30 -1.66
CA PHE A 107 -10.37 -9.24 -1.50
C PHE A 107 -11.63 -9.75 -0.78
N ARG A 108 -12.16 -10.92 -1.16
CA ARG A 108 -13.28 -11.56 -0.48
C ARG A 108 -12.99 -11.79 1.01
N ARG A 109 -11.79 -12.24 1.36
CA ARG A 109 -11.37 -12.43 2.75
C ARG A 109 -11.45 -11.11 3.52
N SER A 110 -10.98 -10.02 2.92
CA SER A 110 -11.04 -8.68 3.53
C SER A 110 -12.48 -8.22 3.73
N PHE A 111 -13.34 -8.40 2.73
CA PHE A 111 -14.77 -8.09 2.84
C PHE A 111 -15.43 -8.84 3.99
N ASP A 112 -15.20 -10.14 4.09
CA ASP A 112 -15.79 -10.98 5.14
C ASP A 112 -15.30 -10.57 6.54
N GLU A 113 -14.07 -10.05 6.68
CA GLU A 113 -13.57 -9.50 7.95
C GLU A 113 -14.20 -8.15 8.28
N VAL A 114 -14.26 -7.23 7.31
CA VAL A 114 -14.89 -5.91 7.52
C VAL A 114 -16.38 -6.04 7.85
N GLN A 115 -17.08 -7.01 7.25
CA GLN A 115 -18.49 -7.27 7.57
C GLN A 115 -18.73 -7.76 9.01
N LYS A 116 -17.69 -8.18 9.75
CA LYS A 116 -17.80 -8.58 11.15
C LYS A 116 -17.74 -7.40 12.13
N LEU A 117 -17.44 -6.18 11.66
CA LEU A 117 -17.46 -4.99 12.50
C LEU A 117 -18.81 -4.86 13.22
N GLU A 118 -18.75 -4.73 14.54
CA GLU A 118 -19.93 -4.58 15.40
C GLU A 118 -20.28 -3.10 15.58
N ASN A 119 -19.26 -2.25 15.62
CA ASN A 119 -19.40 -0.80 15.72
C ASN A 119 -19.34 -0.12 14.35
N PRO A 120 -19.97 1.04 14.20
CA PRO A 120 -19.79 1.84 13.00
C PRO A 120 -18.32 2.22 12.78
N HIS A 121 -17.89 2.30 11.52
CA HIS A 121 -16.62 2.94 11.21
C HIS A 121 -16.58 4.37 11.73
N PRO A 122 -15.50 4.83 12.37
CA PRO A 122 -15.22 6.26 12.43
C PRO A 122 -14.95 6.79 10.99
N PRO A 123 -15.52 7.86 10.53
CA PRO A 123 -16.37 8.86 11.15
C PRO A 123 -17.88 8.57 11.14
N GLY A 124 -18.34 7.40 10.73
CA GLY A 124 -19.76 7.09 10.84
C GLY A 124 -20.25 5.85 10.10
N ALA A 125 -21.44 5.42 10.51
CA ALA A 125 -22.10 4.22 9.98
C ALA A 125 -22.39 4.28 8.46
N PHE A 126 -22.36 5.44 7.85
CA PHE A 126 -22.59 5.59 6.40
C PHE A 126 -21.54 4.90 5.53
N LEU A 127 -20.36 4.60 6.09
CA LEU A 127 -19.32 3.82 5.40
C LEU A 127 -19.52 2.31 5.55
N ASN A 128 -20.42 1.85 6.42
CA ASN A 128 -20.67 0.44 6.58
C ASN A 128 -21.58 -0.08 5.46
N PHE A 129 -21.27 -1.26 4.96
CA PHE A 129 -22.22 -1.99 4.10
C PHE A 129 -23.34 -2.59 4.95
N PRO A 130 -24.59 -2.60 4.44
CA PRO A 130 -25.65 -3.40 5.05
C PRO A 130 -25.17 -4.84 5.27
N LYS A 131 -25.49 -5.45 6.40
CA LYS A 131 -25.07 -6.84 6.73
C LYS A 131 -25.56 -7.88 5.71
N SER A 132 -26.62 -7.59 4.99
CA SER A 132 -27.16 -8.42 3.91
C SER A 132 -26.51 -8.20 2.55
N THR A 133 -25.54 -7.27 2.43
CA THR A 133 -24.76 -7.09 1.21
C THR A 133 -23.97 -8.36 0.90
N LYS A 134 -24.08 -8.84 -0.32
CA LYS A 134 -23.36 -10.03 -0.78
C LYS A 134 -22.22 -9.62 -1.69
N LEU A 135 -21.10 -10.33 -1.59
CA LEU A 135 -20.00 -10.27 -2.53
C LEU A 135 -19.93 -11.57 -3.32
N GLU A 136 -19.95 -11.47 -4.64
CA GLU A 136 -19.77 -12.59 -5.56
C GLU A 136 -18.40 -12.47 -6.22
N VAL A 137 -17.64 -13.56 -6.20
CA VAL A 137 -16.37 -13.67 -6.95
C VAL A 137 -16.71 -14.28 -8.31
N ILE A 138 -16.50 -13.52 -9.37
CA ILE A 138 -16.81 -13.93 -10.75
C ILE A 138 -15.61 -14.62 -11.38
N ASP A 139 -14.43 -14.03 -11.20
CA ASP A 139 -13.13 -14.57 -11.60
C ASP A 139 -12.04 -14.01 -10.68
N ASP A 140 -10.76 -14.33 -10.93
CA ASP A 140 -9.64 -13.91 -10.09
C ASP A 140 -9.50 -12.38 -9.95
N HIS A 141 -10.07 -11.60 -10.87
CA HIS A 141 -9.98 -10.14 -10.88
C HIS A 141 -11.33 -9.45 -11.14
N THR A 142 -12.44 -10.15 -10.89
CA THR A 142 -13.77 -9.56 -11.02
C THR A 142 -14.63 -9.95 -9.84
N VAL A 143 -15.22 -8.94 -9.19
CA VAL A 143 -16.15 -9.13 -8.08
C VAL A 143 -17.42 -8.33 -8.31
N ARG A 144 -18.55 -8.81 -7.76
CA ARG A 144 -19.83 -8.11 -7.74
C ARG A 144 -20.34 -7.97 -6.33
N PHE A 145 -20.81 -6.76 -6.04
CA PHE A 145 -21.55 -6.44 -4.83
C PHE A 145 -23.03 -6.40 -5.15
N VAL A 146 -23.80 -7.19 -4.40
CA VAL A 146 -25.25 -7.19 -4.47
C VAL A 146 -25.79 -6.56 -3.20
N PHE A 147 -26.36 -5.36 -3.33
CA PHE A 147 -26.93 -4.58 -2.22
C PHE A 147 -28.39 -4.96 -1.99
N PRO A 148 -28.88 -4.89 -0.75
CA PRO A 148 -30.28 -5.20 -0.45
C PRO A 148 -31.27 -4.17 -1.04
N ASN A 149 -30.82 -2.94 -1.21
CA ASN A 149 -31.62 -1.81 -1.73
C ASN A 149 -30.77 -0.93 -2.64
N THR A 150 -31.41 -0.16 -3.49
CA THR A 150 -30.76 0.92 -4.25
C THR A 150 -30.19 1.97 -3.30
N ASP A 151 -28.92 2.31 -3.46
CA ASP A 151 -28.24 3.33 -2.68
C ASP A 151 -27.23 4.08 -3.56
N SER A 152 -27.58 5.31 -3.93
CA SER A 152 -26.73 6.17 -4.78
C SER A 152 -25.39 6.53 -4.12
N ALA A 153 -25.29 6.44 -2.78
CA ALA A 153 -24.07 6.68 -2.03
C ALA A 153 -23.19 5.43 -1.84
N SER A 154 -23.60 4.29 -2.39
CA SER A 154 -22.87 3.01 -2.19
C SER A 154 -21.40 3.09 -2.55
N ILE A 155 -21.03 3.86 -3.59
CA ILE A 155 -19.62 4.01 -3.99
C ILE A 155 -18.75 4.59 -2.88
N MET A 156 -19.31 5.43 -2.01
CA MET A 156 -18.58 6.04 -0.89
C MET A 156 -18.26 5.04 0.22
N LYS A 157 -19.03 3.95 0.34
CA LYS A 157 -18.82 2.91 1.37
C LYS A 157 -17.53 2.15 1.13
N PHE A 158 -17.08 2.05 -0.12
CA PHE A 158 -15.82 1.41 -0.47
C PHE A 158 -14.58 2.11 0.09
N ARG A 159 -14.70 3.36 0.56
CA ARG A 159 -13.64 4.08 1.27
C ARG A 159 -13.37 3.54 2.67
N GLY A 160 -14.33 2.84 3.26
CA GLY A 160 -14.17 2.12 4.54
C GLY A 160 -13.85 0.63 4.35
N MET A 161 -13.74 0.16 3.10
CA MET A 161 -13.47 -1.23 2.79
C MET A 161 -11.95 -1.46 2.67
N HIS A 162 -11.29 -1.58 3.82
CA HIS A 162 -9.85 -1.83 3.88
C HIS A 162 -9.51 -3.23 3.37
N VAL A 163 -8.45 -3.31 2.58
CA VAL A 163 -7.95 -4.56 2.01
C VAL A 163 -6.59 -4.89 2.60
N ALA A 164 -6.46 -6.13 3.07
CA ALA A 164 -5.22 -6.63 3.63
C ALA A 164 -4.98 -8.09 3.19
N SER A 165 -3.74 -8.56 3.37
CA SER A 165 -3.35 -9.93 3.03
C SER A 165 -4.04 -10.97 3.90
N THR A 166 -4.09 -12.19 3.43
CA THR A 166 -4.59 -13.34 4.20
C THR A 166 -3.85 -13.49 5.51
N LYS A 167 -2.52 -13.35 5.48
CA LYS A 167 -1.66 -13.42 6.67
C LYS A 167 -1.99 -12.33 7.69
N PHE A 168 -2.26 -11.10 7.24
CA PHE A 168 -2.70 -10.03 8.12
C PHE A 168 -4.00 -10.40 8.84
N TRP A 169 -5.02 -10.86 8.11
CA TRP A 169 -6.30 -11.26 8.70
C TRP A 169 -6.18 -12.49 9.59
N ASP A 170 -5.27 -13.40 9.28
CA ASP A 170 -5.01 -14.56 10.12
C ASP A 170 -4.40 -14.18 11.47
N THR A 171 -3.68 -13.09 11.54
CA THR A 171 -3.06 -12.59 12.77
C THR A 171 -3.96 -11.60 13.52
N ASN A 172 -4.59 -10.66 12.80
CA ASN A 172 -5.28 -9.51 13.37
C ASN A 172 -6.80 -9.54 13.19
N GLY A 173 -7.34 -10.47 12.40
CA GLY A 173 -8.77 -10.57 12.13
C GLY A 173 -9.61 -10.92 13.36
N PHE A 174 -10.92 -10.91 13.19
CA PHE A 174 -11.90 -11.09 14.25
C PHE A 174 -11.77 -12.40 15.03
N LYS A 175 -11.23 -13.46 14.43
CA LYS A 175 -10.96 -14.71 15.15
C LYS A 175 -9.98 -14.54 16.34
N ASN A 176 -9.14 -13.50 16.28
CA ASN A 176 -8.15 -13.18 17.30
C ASN A 176 -8.57 -11.97 18.16
N LYS A 177 -9.83 -11.55 18.06
CA LYS A 177 -10.40 -10.42 18.79
C LYS A 177 -10.24 -10.62 20.29
N LYS A 178 -9.69 -9.61 20.97
CA LYS A 178 -9.63 -9.58 22.44
C LYS A 178 -11.02 -9.33 23.01
N ALA A 179 -11.29 -9.88 24.19
CA ALA A 179 -12.53 -9.63 24.90
C ALA A 179 -12.73 -8.11 25.11
N GLY A 180 -13.94 -7.64 24.80
CA GLY A 180 -14.28 -6.22 24.91
C GLY A 180 -13.86 -5.33 23.72
N ASN A 181 -13.15 -5.86 22.74
CA ASN A 181 -12.83 -5.11 21.52
C ASN A 181 -13.88 -5.39 20.44
N ALA A 182 -14.77 -4.43 20.19
CA ALA A 182 -15.85 -4.55 19.20
C ALA A 182 -15.38 -4.34 17.75
N GLU A 183 -14.18 -3.79 17.56
CA GLU A 183 -13.65 -3.37 16.27
C GLU A 183 -12.62 -4.33 15.67
N GLY A 184 -12.23 -5.39 16.42
CA GLY A 184 -11.12 -6.27 16.04
C GLY A 184 -9.80 -5.81 16.67
N ASN A 185 -8.68 -6.29 16.11
CA ASN A 185 -7.33 -5.97 16.57
C ASN A 185 -6.51 -5.18 15.52
N TRP A 186 -7.18 -4.50 14.63
CA TRP A 186 -6.56 -3.78 13.49
C TRP A 186 -7.14 -2.40 13.30
#